data_619e50fbe67e17bc5e4ceeb02bf8ab10
#
_entry.id   619e50fbe67e17bc5e4ceeb02bf8ab10
#
_cell.length_a   1.000
_cell.length_b   1.000
_cell.length_c   1.000
_cell.angle_alpha   90.00
_cell.angle_beta   90.00
_cell.angle_gamma   90.00
#
_symmetry.space_group_name_H-M   'P 1'
#
loop_
_entity.id
_entity.type
_entity.pdbx_description
1 polymer ?
#
loop_
_entity_poly.entity_id
_entity_poly.type
_entity_poly.pdbx_seq_one_letter_code
_entity_poly.pdbx_strand_id
1 'polypeptide(L)'
;HLHDGVRLFLAGFPNGPAPGAPSRTASLMNDWLRNRAVFQNAQVLERIDPVCEVDLVTETQAHVLSMLARRGVVIEINPSSNLLIGHLGDLANHPLWRICPPVAGSRHQQVRVCIGSDDPITFATSLADEYQLLADAMLEGGLMPQEVDAWIERARQAGLDSRFTVSRSAGRPLRSILAFGLSPLLP
;
A
#
# COMPACT_ATOMS: atom_id res chain seq x y z
N HIS A 1 -16.60 -22.60 16.78
CA HIS A 1 -17.18 -21.55 15.91
C HIS A 1 -16.12 -20.74 15.15
N LEU A 2 -15.00 -20.30 15.77
CA LEU A 2 -13.92 -19.61 15.08
C LEU A 2 -13.18 -20.52 14.07
N HIS A 3 -13.00 -21.78 14.41
CA HIS A 3 -12.36 -22.77 13.54
C HIS A 3 -13.17 -23.03 12.27
N ASP A 4 -14.49 -22.96 12.35
CA ASP A 4 -15.37 -23.13 11.19
C ASP A 4 -15.37 -21.88 10.29
N GLY A 5 -15.27 -20.68 10.85
CA GLY A 5 -15.11 -19.44 10.10
C GLY A 5 -13.79 -19.38 9.32
N VAL A 6 -12.69 -19.83 9.95
CA VAL A 6 -11.39 -19.97 9.28
C VAL A 6 -11.45 -21.02 8.19
N ARG A 7 -12.12 -22.15 8.41
CA ARG A 7 -12.35 -23.16 7.36
C ARG A 7 -13.13 -22.61 6.16
N LEU A 8 -14.16 -21.80 6.39
CA LEU A 8 -14.93 -21.15 5.34
C LEU A 8 -14.10 -20.12 4.55
N PHE A 9 -13.30 -19.30 5.23
CA PHE A 9 -12.38 -18.38 4.58
C PHE A 9 -11.34 -19.14 3.72
N LEU A 10 -10.87 -20.26 4.20
CA LEU A 10 -9.86 -21.09 3.54
C LEU A 10 -10.44 -22.06 2.51
N ALA A 11 -11.75 -22.27 2.49
CA ALA A 11 -12.42 -22.96 1.39
C ALA A 11 -12.29 -22.20 0.06
N GLY A 12 -11.97 -20.89 0.11
CA GLY A 12 -11.52 -20.10 -1.04
C GLY A 12 -10.09 -20.44 -1.52
N PHE A 13 -9.32 -21.22 -0.73
CA PHE A 13 -7.99 -21.72 -1.10
C PHE A 13 -7.94 -23.25 -1.04
N PRO A 14 -8.71 -23.94 -1.90
CA PRO A 14 -8.92 -25.39 -1.79
C PRO A 14 -7.65 -26.23 -1.99
N ASN A 15 -6.59 -25.64 -2.52
CA ASN A 15 -5.39 -26.36 -2.94
C ASN A 15 -4.16 -26.15 -2.03
N GLY A 16 -4.33 -25.54 -0.84
CA GLY A 16 -3.20 -25.27 0.05
C GLY A 16 -2.33 -24.10 -0.41
N PRO A 17 -1.08 -24.00 0.06
CA PRO A 17 -0.17 -22.93 -0.33
C PRO A 17 0.07 -22.93 -1.83
N ALA A 18 0.24 -21.72 -2.40
CA ALA A 18 0.46 -21.54 -3.83
C ALA A 18 1.57 -22.47 -4.35
N PRO A 19 1.43 -23.04 -5.57
CA PRO A 19 2.49 -23.82 -6.18
C PRO A 19 3.78 -23.00 -6.22
N GLY A 20 4.87 -23.54 -5.66
CA GLY A 20 6.16 -22.85 -5.57
C GLY A 20 6.42 -22.11 -4.24
N ALA A 21 5.51 -22.18 -3.27
CA ALA A 21 5.81 -21.69 -1.92
C ALA A 21 6.98 -22.50 -1.31
N PRO A 22 7.93 -21.85 -0.61
CA PRO A 22 9.00 -22.56 0.10
C PRO A 22 8.42 -23.66 0.99
N SER A 23 9.07 -24.80 1.06
CA SER A 23 8.56 -25.99 1.79
C SER A 23 8.24 -25.68 3.26
N ARG A 24 9.03 -24.80 3.89
CA ARG A 24 8.82 -24.34 5.27
C ARG A 24 7.54 -23.51 5.40
N THR A 25 7.27 -22.60 4.48
CA THR A 25 6.05 -21.80 4.47
C THR A 25 4.82 -22.66 4.28
N ALA A 26 4.89 -23.60 3.35
CA ALA A 26 3.82 -24.56 3.10
C ALA A 26 3.53 -25.43 4.34
N SER A 27 4.57 -25.89 5.04
CA SER A 27 4.43 -26.66 6.29
C SER A 27 3.78 -25.81 7.40
N LEU A 28 4.25 -24.60 7.63
CA LEU A 28 3.69 -23.70 8.64
C LEU A 28 2.23 -23.36 8.37
N MET A 29 1.87 -23.07 7.13
CA MET A 29 0.48 -22.85 6.73
C MET A 29 -0.38 -24.10 6.96
N ASN A 30 0.10 -25.26 6.59
CA ASN A 30 -0.63 -26.50 6.78
C ASN A 30 -0.83 -26.81 8.28
N ASP A 31 0.20 -26.60 9.10
CA ASP A 31 0.11 -26.76 10.55
C ASP A 31 -0.90 -25.78 11.15
N TRP A 32 -0.84 -24.50 10.77
CA TRP A 32 -1.79 -23.50 11.24
C TRP A 32 -3.24 -23.83 10.85
N LEU A 33 -3.45 -24.38 9.64
CA LEU A 33 -4.76 -24.71 9.11
C LEU A 33 -5.35 -26.00 9.70
N ARG A 34 -4.52 -27.00 10.00
CA ARG A 34 -4.96 -28.35 10.34
C ARG A 34 -4.71 -28.75 11.78
N ASN A 35 -3.77 -28.10 12.45
CA ASN A 35 -3.45 -28.39 13.84
C ASN A 35 -4.16 -27.41 14.76
N ARG A 36 -5.19 -27.91 15.46
CA ARG A 36 -5.98 -27.11 16.41
C ARG A 36 -5.14 -26.46 17.51
N ALA A 37 -4.13 -27.16 18.02
CA ALA A 37 -3.27 -26.63 19.08
C ALA A 37 -2.42 -25.46 18.55
N VAL A 38 -1.85 -25.55 17.34
CA VAL A 38 -1.12 -24.46 16.72
C VAL A 38 -2.02 -23.26 16.50
N PHE A 39 -3.23 -23.47 15.98
CA PHE A 39 -4.21 -22.41 15.82
C PHE A 39 -4.59 -21.72 17.14
N GLN A 40 -4.84 -22.51 18.20
CA GLN A 40 -5.18 -21.96 19.50
C GLN A 40 -4.02 -21.20 20.13
N ASN A 41 -2.79 -21.69 20.01
CA ASN A 41 -1.60 -20.99 20.48
C ASN A 41 -1.37 -19.66 19.74
N ALA A 42 -1.69 -19.61 18.46
CA ALA A 42 -1.62 -18.37 17.69
C ALA A 42 -2.67 -17.30 18.07
N GLN A 43 -3.67 -17.67 18.87
CA GLN A 43 -4.65 -16.73 19.45
C GLN A 43 -4.23 -16.17 20.82
N VAL A 44 -3.13 -16.65 21.39
CA VAL A 44 -2.60 -16.14 22.65
C VAL A 44 -2.03 -14.75 22.42
N LEU A 45 -2.43 -13.79 23.26
CA LEU A 45 -1.88 -12.44 23.20
C LEU A 45 -0.40 -12.48 23.58
N GLU A 46 0.43 -12.07 22.65
CA GLU A 46 1.87 -11.95 22.84
C GLU A 46 2.23 -10.52 23.27
N ARG A 47 3.21 -10.40 24.15
CA ARG A 47 3.76 -9.10 24.51
C ARG A 47 4.72 -8.67 23.41
N ILE A 48 4.37 -7.62 22.71
CA ILE A 48 5.22 -7.04 21.65
C ILE A 48 6.16 -6.03 22.32
N ASP A 49 7.45 -6.10 21.99
CA ASP A 49 8.41 -5.04 22.29
C ASP A 49 8.35 -3.99 21.16
N PRO A 50 7.70 -2.83 21.40
CA PRO A 50 7.49 -1.85 20.36
C PRO A 50 8.79 -1.27 19.79
N VAL A 51 9.90 -1.32 20.53
CA VAL A 51 11.19 -0.76 20.07
C VAL A 51 11.79 -1.61 18.97
N CYS A 52 11.88 -2.93 19.19
CA CYS A 52 12.40 -3.85 18.17
C CYS A 52 11.48 -3.98 16.95
N GLU A 53 10.17 -3.92 17.17
CA GLU A 53 9.18 -4.04 16.11
C GLU A 53 9.16 -2.82 15.16
N VAL A 54 9.35 -1.62 15.69
CA VAL A 54 9.37 -0.39 14.88
C VAL A 54 10.48 -0.41 13.84
N ASP A 55 11.68 -0.84 14.21
CA ASP A 55 12.82 -0.91 13.29
C ASP A 55 12.55 -1.93 12.19
N LEU A 56 12.09 -3.13 12.55
CA LEU A 56 11.76 -4.19 11.60
C LEU A 56 10.65 -3.75 10.63
N VAL A 57 9.58 -3.13 11.14
CA VAL A 57 8.48 -2.62 10.32
C VAL A 57 8.97 -1.54 9.38
N THR A 58 9.83 -0.64 9.83
CA THR A 58 10.39 0.45 9.03
C THR A 58 11.24 -0.09 7.88
N GLU A 59 12.13 -1.04 8.16
CA GLU A 59 12.95 -1.70 7.12
C GLU A 59 12.09 -2.47 6.13
N THR A 60 11.08 -3.20 6.63
CA THR A 60 10.13 -3.93 5.78
C THR A 60 9.35 -2.99 4.87
N GLN A 61 8.87 -1.87 5.39
CA GLN A 61 8.19 -0.84 4.59
C GLN A 61 9.12 -0.29 3.50
N ALA A 62 10.36 0.05 3.84
CA ALA A 62 11.33 0.56 2.87
C ALA A 62 11.61 -0.45 1.76
N HIS A 63 11.75 -1.74 2.10
CA HIS A 63 11.92 -2.83 1.14
C HIS A 63 10.71 -2.96 0.20
N VAL A 64 9.50 -2.98 0.76
CA VAL A 64 8.25 -3.09 -0.02
C VAL A 64 8.09 -1.89 -0.95
N LEU A 65 8.29 -0.67 -0.45
CA LEU A 65 8.21 0.55 -1.27
C LEU A 65 9.21 0.50 -2.43
N SER A 66 10.42 0.06 -2.18
CA SER A 66 11.44 -0.13 -3.22
C SER A 66 11.01 -1.16 -4.28
N MET A 67 10.38 -2.26 -3.87
CA MET A 67 9.81 -3.24 -4.81
C MET A 67 8.69 -2.64 -5.66
N LEU A 68 7.77 -1.89 -5.05
CA LEU A 68 6.64 -1.26 -5.73
C LEU A 68 7.12 -0.23 -6.75
N ALA A 69 8.10 0.60 -6.36
CA ALA A 69 8.72 1.57 -7.25
C ALA A 69 9.35 0.91 -8.49
N ARG A 70 10.15 -0.15 -8.30
CA ARG A 70 10.76 -0.90 -9.41
C ARG A 70 9.73 -1.54 -10.34
N ARG A 71 8.59 -1.93 -9.82
CA ARG A 71 7.47 -2.52 -10.61
C ARG A 71 6.61 -1.46 -11.29
N GLY A 72 6.83 -0.17 -11.02
CA GLY A 72 6.05 0.93 -11.57
C GLY A 72 4.62 0.98 -11.04
N VAL A 73 4.40 0.44 -9.83
CA VAL A 73 3.10 0.51 -9.15
C VAL A 73 2.82 1.96 -8.77
N VAL A 74 1.58 2.39 -8.94
CA VAL A 74 1.06 3.68 -8.45
C VAL A 74 0.17 3.38 -7.25
N ILE A 75 0.40 4.08 -6.15
CA ILE A 75 -0.43 3.98 -4.94
C ILE A 75 -1.46 5.10 -4.97
N GLU A 76 -2.74 4.75 -4.86
CA GLU A 76 -3.80 5.72 -4.68
C GLU A 76 -3.89 6.13 -3.21
N ILE A 77 -3.99 7.43 -2.97
CA ILE A 77 -4.13 8.06 -1.65
C ILE A 77 -5.41 8.86 -1.65
N ASN A 78 -6.20 8.70 -0.60
CA ASN A 78 -7.45 9.40 -0.37
C ASN A 78 -7.33 10.21 0.93
N PRO A 79 -6.76 11.42 0.90
CA PRO A 79 -6.36 12.17 2.10
C PRO A 79 -7.45 12.31 3.15
N SER A 80 -8.60 12.87 2.80
CA SER A 80 -9.72 13.07 3.74
C SER A 80 -10.24 11.76 4.32
N SER A 81 -10.44 10.75 3.48
CA SER A 81 -10.87 9.41 3.91
C SER A 81 -9.84 8.79 4.87
N ASN A 82 -8.56 8.87 4.52
CA ASN A 82 -7.49 8.32 5.35
C ASN A 82 -7.39 9.01 6.72
N LEU A 83 -7.59 10.33 6.79
CA LEU A 83 -7.63 11.06 8.06
C LEU A 83 -8.78 10.58 8.95
N LEU A 84 -9.99 10.49 8.38
CA LEU A 84 -11.20 10.14 9.12
C LEU A 84 -11.22 8.66 9.55
N ILE A 85 -10.92 7.75 8.64
CA ILE A 85 -10.95 6.31 8.92
C ILE A 85 -9.68 5.87 9.67
N GLY A 86 -8.53 6.42 9.30
CA GLY A 86 -7.24 6.05 9.87
C GLY A 86 -6.93 6.66 11.23
N HIS A 87 -7.80 7.52 11.76
CA HIS A 87 -7.58 8.27 13.01
C HIS A 87 -6.21 8.97 13.05
N LEU A 88 -5.78 9.53 11.93
CA LEU A 88 -4.44 10.12 11.81
C LEU A 88 -4.28 11.47 12.50
N GLY A 89 -5.35 12.06 13.01
CA GLY A 89 -5.34 13.29 13.77
C GLY A 89 -4.92 14.55 12.99
N ASP A 90 -3.91 14.43 12.14
CA ASP A 90 -3.35 15.53 11.35
C ASP A 90 -2.76 15.01 10.04
N LEU A 91 -2.90 15.80 8.98
CA LEU A 91 -2.34 15.50 7.67
C LEU A 91 -0.78 15.54 7.66
N ALA A 92 -0.16 16.30 8.54
CA ALA A 92 1.28 16.33 8.71
C ALA A 92 1.86 14.94 9.09
N ASN A 93 1.06 14.12 9.77
CA ASN A 93 1.43 12.76 10.17
C ASN A 93 1.02 11.69 9.15
N HIS A 94 0.48 12.09 7.99
CA HIS A 94 0.01 11.15 6.99
C HIS A 94 1.14 10.28 6.42
N PRO A 95 0.96 8.94 6.31
CA PRO A 95 1.97 8.04 5.73
C PRO A 95 2.43 8.42 4.33
N LEU A 96 1.64 9.18 3.59
CA LEU A 96 1.96 9.70 2.26
C LEU A 96 3.36 10.34 2.21
N TRP A 97 3.73 11.11 3.22
CA TRP A 97 4.99 11.84 3.24
C TRP A 97 6.22 10.93 3.33
N ARG A 98 6.04 9.72 3.85
CA ARG A 98 7.08 8.67 3.83
C ARG A 98 7.11 7.90 2.51
N ILE A 99 5.95 7.70 1.88
CA ILE A 99 5.80 6.96 0.62
C ILE A 99 6.32 7.79 -0.55
N CYS A 100 5.94 9.06 -0.61
CA CYS A 100 6.28 10.00 -1.68
C CYS A 100 6.58 11.40 -1.09
N PRO A 101 7.75 11.60 -0.46
CA PRO A 101 8.12 12.88 0.12
C PRO A 101 8.14 13.99 -0.95
N PRO A 102 7.75 15.22 -0.58
CA PRO A 102 7.69 16.34 -1.53
C PRO A 102 9.08 16.72 -2.07
N VAL A 103 10.09 16.69 -1.23
CA VAL A 103 11.48 17.03 -1.59
C VAL A 103 12.27 15.77 -1.90
N ALA A 104 12.87 15.74 -3.07
CA ALA A 104 13.73 14.66 -3.49
C ALA A 104 15.05 14.67 -2.68
N GLY A 105 15.12 13.87 -1.65
CA GLY A 105 16.32 13.72 -0.81
C GLY A 105 16.53 12.30 -0.33
N SER A 106 15.58 11.40 -0.57
CA SER A 106 15.69 10.01 -0.16
C SER A 106 16.60 9.22 -1.11
N ARG A 107 17.50 8.44 -0.55
CA ARG A 107 18.38 7.50 -1.27
C ARG A 107 17.60 6.38 -1.99
N HIS A 108 16.28 6.35 -1.84
CA HIS A 108 15.42 5.31 -2.39
C HIS A 108 14.55 5.85 -3.53
N GLN A 109 14.33 5.01 -4.52
CA GLN A 109 13.41 5.30 -5.61
C GLN A 109 12.01 5.49 -5.03
N GLN A 110 11.42 6.69 -5.25
CA GLN A 110 10.09 7.01 -4.75
C GLN A 110 9.01 6.22 -5.48
N VAL A 111 8.02 5.76 -4.74
CA VAL A 111 6.80 5.19 -5.32
C VAL A 111 5.96 6.33 -5.87
N ARG A 112 5.40 6.14 -7.06
CA ARG A 112 4.45 7.10 -7.64
C ARG A 112 3.14 7.02 -6.86
N VAL A 113 2.54 8.17 -6.59
CA VAL A 113 1.22 8.26 -5.95
C VAL A 113 0.26 8.99 -6.87
N CYS A 114 -1.03 8.65 -6.77
CA CYS A 114 -2.11 9.44 -7.32
C CYS A 114 -3.12 9.75 -6.21
N ILE A 115 -3.94 10.76 -6.42
CA ILE A 115 -4.89 11.23 -5.44
C ILE A 115 -6.30 10.85 -5.90
N GLY A 116 -7.09 10.32 -4.97
CA GLY A 116 -8.51 10.05 -5.11
C GLY A 116 -9.31 10.76 -4.03
N SER A 117 -10.60 10.94 -4.27
CA SER A 117 -11.55 11.51 -3.29
C SER A 117 -12.30 10.44 -2.50
N ASP A 118 -12.10 9.16 -2.84
CA ASP A 118 -12.88 8.04 -2.31
C ASP A 118 -14.38 8.25 -2.56
N ASP A 119 -15.20 8.34 -1.51
CA ASP A 119 -16.62 8.67 -1.59
C ASP A 119 -16.85 10.16 -1.31
N PRO A 120 -17.04 10.99 -2.35
CA PRO A 120 -17.17 12.45 -2.19
C PRO A 120 -18.39 12.86 -1.34
N ILE A 121 -19.43 12.04 -1.31
CA ILE A 121 -20.63 12.33 -0.54
C ILE A 121 -20.38 12.05 0.94
N THR A 122 -19.83 10.90 1.26
CA THR A 122 -19.55 10.49 2.65
C THR A 122 -18.50 11.38 3.31
N PHE A 123 -17.45 11.76 2.57
CA PHE A 123 -16.35 12.56 3.10
C PHE A 123 -16.52 14.05 2.84
N ALA A 124 -17.62 14.48 2.18
CA ALA A 124 -17.91 15.87 1.86
C ALA A 124 -16.75 16.59 1.18
N THR A 125 -16.10 15.93 0.21
CA THR A 125 -14.90 16.40 -0.47
C THR A 125 -15.04 16.26 -1.99
N SER A 126 -14.13 16.87 -2.72
CA SER A 126 -13.94 16.66 -4.16
C SER A 126 -12.46 16.40 -4.45
N LEU A 127 -12.16 15.90 -5.65
CA LEU A 127 -10.77 15.72 -6.04
C LEU A 127 -9.97 17.02 -5.99
N ALA A 128 -10.58 18.16 -6.28
CA ALA A 128 -9.94 19.47 -6.18
C ALA A 128 -9.62 19.84 -4.73
N ASP A 129 -10.56 19.55 -3.81
CA ASP A 129 -10.36 19.79 -2.38
C ASP A 129 -9.24 18.93 -1.82
N GLU A 130 -9.13 17.66 -2.25
CA GLU A 130 -8.04 16.77 -1.84
C GLU A 130 -6.66 17.29 -2.28
N TYR A 131 -6.55 17.81 -3.51
CA TYR A 131 -5.31 18.44 -3.97
C TYR A 131 -5.01 19.74 -3.20
N GLN A 132 -6.01 20.57 -2.94
CA GLN A 132 -5.85 21.80 -2.15
C GLN A 132 -5.41 21.49 -0.73
N LEU A 133 -6.04 20.52 -0.08
CA LEU A 133 -5.69 20.08 1.27
C LEU A 133 -4.21 19.65 1.37
N LEU A 134 -3.72 18.92 0.38
CA LEU A 134 -2.32 18.50 0.34
C LEU A 134 -1.38 19.69 0.06
N ALA A 135 -1.77 20.60 -0.82
CA ALA A 135 -0.99 21.80 -1.11
C ALA A 135 -0.84 22.68 0.13
N ASP A 136 -1.93 22.93 0.85
CA ASP A 136 -1.94 23.72 2.08
C ASP A 136 -1.05 23.07 3.14
N ALA A 137 -1.15 21.77 3.37
CA ALA A 137 -0.31 21.06 4.32
C ALA A 137 1.19 21.14 3.97
N MET A 138 1.54 21.10 2.70
CA MET A 138 2.93 21.27 2.25
C MET A 138 3.44 22.69 2.46
N LEU A 139 2.61 23.71 2.18
CA LEU A 139 2.95 25.11 2.41
C LEU A 139 3.11 25.42 3.90
N GLU A 140 2.20 24.90 4.74
CA GLU A 140 2.30 25.02 6.19
C GLU A 140 3.53 24.31 6.74
N GLY A 141 3.95 23.20 6.09
CA GLY A 141 5.19 22.49 6.36
C GLY A 141 6.46 23.24 5.92
N GLY A 142 6.31 24.42 5.32
CA GLY A 142 7.41 25.31 4.93
C GLY A 142 8.00 25.04 3.55
N LEU A 143 7.34 24.24 2.69
CA LEU A 143 7.78 24.06 1.32
C LEU A 143 7.55 25.33 0.50
N MET A 144 8.41 25.54 -0.49
CA MET A 144 8.23 26.63 -1.44
C MET A 144 7.09 26.34 -2.42
N PRO A 145 6.32 27.34 -2.86
CA PRO A 145 5.19 27.11 -3.79
C PRO A 145 5.57 26.31 -5.04
N GLN A 146 6.75 26.53 -5.59
CA GLN A 146 7.23 25.80 -6.78
C GLN A 146 7.46 24.30 -6.50
N GLU A 147 7.87 23.95 -5.27
CA GLU A 147 8.06 22.55 -4.87
C GLU A 147 6.69 21.86 -4.71
N VAL A 148 5.72 22.58 -4.13
CA VAL A 148 4.33 22.13 -4.00
C VAL A 148 3.72 21.88 -5.37
N ASP A 149 3.78 22.85 -6.28
CA ASP A 149 3.27 22.72 -7.65
C ASP A 149 3.89 21.52 -8.39
N ALA A 150 5.21 21.37 -8.26
CA ALA A 150 5.91 20.25 -8.88
C ALA A 150 5.48 18.90 -8.32
N TRP A 151 5.22 18.82 -7.01
CA TRP A 151 4.74 17.59 -6.39
C TRP A 151 3.31 17.25 -6.80
N ILE A 152 2.41 18.24 -6.74
CA ILE A 152 1.00 18.12 -7.17
C ILE A 152 0.93 17.64 -8.62
N GLU A 153 1.72 18.26 -9.51
CA GLU A 153 1.72 17.87 -10.92
C GLU A 153 2.22 16.43 -11.13
N ARG A 154 3.24 15.99 -10.37
CA ARG A 154 3.69 14.59 -10.43
C ARG A 154 2.58 13.61 -10.00
N ALA A 155 1.86 13.93 -8.92
CA ALA A 155 0.76 13.10 -8.43
C ALA A 155 -0.40 13.07 -9.44
N ARG A 156 -0.77 14.23 -10.00
CA ARG A 156 -1.77 14.36 -11.05
C ARG A 156 -1.40 13.53 -12.30
N GLN A 157 -0.17 13.66 -12.76
CA GLN A 157 0.31 12.91 -13.93
C GLN A 157 0.32 11.40 -13.65
N ALA A 158 0.70 10.98 -12.45
CA ALA A 158 0.63 9.57 -12.06
C ALA A 158 -0.81 9.03 -12.14
N GLY A 159 -1.81 9.80 -11.69
CA GLY A 159 -3.21 9.45 -11.84
C GLY A 159 -3.66 9.32 -13.28
N LEU A 160 -3.26 10.26 -14.14
CA LEU A 160 -3.57 10.23 -15.56
C LEU A 160 -2.94 9.00 -16.25
N ASP A 161 -1.70 8.68 -15.92
CA ASP A 161 -0.95 7.56 -16.51
C ASP A 161 -1.47 6.19 -16.04
N SER A 162 -2.04 6.12 -14.83
CA SER A 162 -2.54 4.87 -14.25
C SER A 162 -3.97 4.50 -14.65
N ARG A 163 -4.67 5.38 -15.37
CA ARG A 163 -6.02 5.11 -15.88
C ARG A 163 -6.03 3.89 -16.79
N PHE A 164 -6.87 2.92 -16.47
CA PHE A 164 -7.06 1.71 -17.30
C PHE A 164 -8.27 1.79 -18.23
N THR A 165 -9.06 2.87 -18.13
CA THR A 165 -10.23 3.14 -18.98
C THR A 165 -9.88 3.82 -20.31
N VAL A 166 -8.67 4.34 -20.43
CA VAL A 166 -8.19 4.99 -21.66
C VAL A 166 -7.19 4.07 -22.33
N SER A 167 -7.46 3.73 -23.60
CA SER A 167 -6.52 2.97 -24.42
C SER A 167 -5.19 3.72 -24.46
N ARG A 168 -4.12 3.11 -23.96
CA ARG A 168 -2.77 3.65 -24.14
C ARG A 168 -2.46 3.57 -25.63
N SER A 169 -2.35 4.72 -26.29
CA SER A 169 -1.87 4.80 -27.66
C SER A 169 -0.59 3.97 -27.82
N ALA A 170 -0.59 3.15 -28.85
CA ALA A 170 0.36 2.11 -29.17
C ALA A 170 1.83 2.47 -28.84
N GLY A 171 2.37 1.89 -27.77
CA GLY A 171 3.79 2.06 -27.42
C GLY A 171 4.26 1.21 -26.25
N ARG A 172 3.35 0.77 -25.39
CA ARG A 172 3.68 -0.18 -24.30
C ARG A 172 2.79 -1.42 -24.40
N PRO A 173 3.35 -2.59 -24.60
CA PRO A 173 2.58 -3.82 -24.68
C PRO A 173 1.88 -4.10 -23.35
N LEU A 174 0.60 -4.48 -23.41
CA LEU A 174 -0.26 -4.95 -22.32
C LEU A 174 0.33 -6.11 -21.47
N ARG A 175 1.54 -6.57 -21.80
CA ARG A 175 2.23 -7.64 -21.10
C ARG A 175 2.54 -7.34 -19.63
N SER A 176 2.55 -6.06 -19.20
CA SER A 176 2.87 -5.72 -17.81
C SER A 176 1.69 -5.84 -16.84
N ILE A 177 0.46 -5.88 -17.33
CA ILE A 177 -0.73 -5.94 -16.44
C ILE A 177 -1.17 -7.38 -16.20
N LEU A 178 -0.99 -8.27 -17.17
CA LEU A 178 -1.34 -9.69 -17.05
C LEU A 178 -0.21 -10.56 -16.45
N ALA A 179 0.99 -10.02 -16.33
CA ALA A 179 2.11 -10.70 -15.66
C ALA A 179 2.04 -10.66 -14.12
N PHE A 180 0.99 -10.09 -13.54
CA PHE A 180 0.71 -10.18 -12.09
C PHE A 180 0.13 -11.54 -11.66
N GLY A 181 -0.23 -12.39 -12.61
CA GLY A 181 -0.49 -13.80 -12.37
C GLY A 181 0.80 -14.59 -12.56
N LEU A 182 1.43 -15.04 -11.47
CA LEU A 182 2.36 -16.17 -11.46
C LEU A 182 3.75 -15.94 -12.12
N SER A 183 4.54 -15.02 -11.59
CA SER A 183 5.99 -15.24 -11.63
C SER A 183 6.47 -15.68 -10.25
N PRO A 184 7.22 -16.79 -10.14
CA PRO A 184 7.74 -17.24 -8.86
C PRO A 184 8.70 -16.20 -8.31
N LEU A 185 8.59 -15.92 -7.02
CA LEU A 185 9.65 -15.30 -6.24
C LEU A 185 10.84 -16.26 -6.32
N LEU A 186 11.80 -15.98 -7.19
CA LEU A 186 13.08 -16.64 -7.24
C LEU A 186 14.11 -15.81 -6.49
N PRO A 187 15.14 -16.50 -5.96
CA PRO A 187 15.83 -16.27 -4.69
C PRO A 187 16.61 -15.01 -4.61
#